data_0c11fb1041063cec095c9e5c9f7d6ec0
#
_entry.id   0c11fb1041063cec095c9e5c9f7d6ec0
#
_cell.length_a   1.000
_cell.length_b   1.000
_cell.length_c   1.000
_cell.angle_alpha   90.00
_cell.angle_beta   90.00
_cell.angle_gamma   90.00
#
_symmetry.space_group_name_H-M   'P 1'
#
loop_
_entity.id
_entity.type
_entity.pdbx_description
1 polymer ?
#
loop_
_entity_poly.entity_id
_entity_poly.type
_entity_poly.pdbx_seq_one_letter_code
_entity_poly.pdbx_strand_id
1 'polypeptide(L)'
;MAKPPAMEIDTNTIYTVTLGTPKGAIVMDLDPRLAPNSVNHFVVLARQGFYTGLTFHRVVPGFVIQGGDPEGSGRGGPGYRWNDEPVKAEYTVGAVAMANAGPNTNGSQFFICIDDCTRKLDKLYNLFGYVTQGVDVAQAIGVGDTIDTVEVTERPAA
;
A
#
# COMPACT_ATOMS: atom_id res chain seq x y z
N MET A 1 -17.90 -7.11 13.74
CA MET A 1 -16.66 -6.79 13.03
C MET A 1 -16.57 -7.65 11.77
N ALA A 2 -16.25 -7.06 10.65
CA ALA A 2 -16.08 -7.79 9.40
C ALA A 2 -14.86 -8.74 9.50
N LYS A 3 -14.90 -9.81 8.77
CA LYS A 3 -13.77 -10.75 8.68
C LYS A 3 -12.87 -10.35 7.53
N PRO A 4 -11.55 -10.58 7.63
CA PRO A 4 -10.66 -10.44 6.49
C PRO A 4 -11.11 -11.34 5.34
N PRO A 5 -10.97 -10.91 4.08
CA PRO A 5 -11.31 -11.75 2.94
C PRO A 5 -10.45 -13.01 2.89
N ALA A 6 -11.01 -14.07 2.35
CA ALA A 6 -10.25 -15.26 2.02
C ALA A 6 -9.21 -14.93 0.94
N MET A 7 -8.24 -15.84 0.74
CA MET A 7 -7.23 -15.69 -0.33
C MET A 7 -7.93 -15.79 -1.69
N GLU A 8 -7.97 -14.68 -2.42
CA GLU A 8 -8.61 -14.58 -3.74
C GLU A 8 -7.61 -14.36 -4.86
N ILE A 9 -6.37 -13.99 -4.53
CA ILE A 9 -5.32 -13.78 -5.52
C ILE A 9 -4.55 -15.06 -5.80
N ASP A 10 -3.84 -15.06 -6.92
CA ASP A 10 -2.87 -16.10 -7.25
C ASP A 10 -1.49 -15.66 -6.74
N THR A 11 -0.89 -16.47 -5.86
CA THR A 11 0.40 -16.16 -5.25
C THR A 11 1.58 -16.25 -6.22
N ASN A 12 1.37 -16.72 -7.44
CA ASN A 12 2.38 -16.76 -8.52
C ASN A 12 2.18 -15.62 -9.54
N THR A 13 1.42 -14.61 -9.19
CA THR A 13 1.07 -13.51 -10.08
C THR A 13 1.55 -12.19 -9.47
N ILE A 14 2.10 -11.30 -10.30
CA ILE A 14 2.38 -9.91 -9.91
C ILE A 14 1.14 -9.08 -10.21
N TYR A 15 0.69 -8.31 -9.23
CA TYR A 15 -0.45 -7.41 -9.36
C TYR A 15 0.06 -5.99 -9.51
N THR A 16 -0.17 -5.40 -10.67
CA THR A 16 0.23 -4.02 -10.94
C THR A 16 -0.94 -3.11 -10.65
N VAL A 17 -0.76 -2.21 -9.70
CA VAL A 17 -1.78 -1.24 -9.29
C VAL A 17 -1.35 0.15 -9.73
N THR A 18 -2.22 0.82 -10.48
CA THR A 18 -2.01 2.20 -10.89
C THR A 18 -2.96 3.09 -10.11
N LEU A 19 -2.38 4.00 -9.32
CA LEU A 19 -3.12 5.04 -8.60
C LEU A 19 -3.10 6.31 -9.42
N GLY A 20 -4.26 6.79 -9.85
CA GLY A 20 -4.40 8.11 -10.49
C GLY A 20 -4.59 9.18 -9.42
N THR A 21 -3.76 10.20 -9.42
CA THR A 21 -3.80 11.29 -8.45
C THR A 21 -3.78 12.65 -9.16
N PRO A 22 -4.09 13.76 -8.46
CA PRO A 22 -3.97 15.10 -9.06
C PRO A 22 -2.55 15.44 -9.54
N LYS A 23 -1.54 14.74 -9.02
CA LYS A 23 -0.13 14.97 -9.41
C LYS A 23 0.32 14.05 -10.53
N GLY A 24 -0.46 13.05 -10.91
CA GLY A 24 -0.15 12.07 -11.93
C GLY A 24 -0.36 10.64 -11.44
N ALA A 25 0.14 9.68 -12.21
CA ALA A 25 -0.01 8.26 -11.91
C ALA A 25 1.16 7.71 -11.08
N ILE A 26 0.84 6.86 -10.12
CA ILE A 26 1.81 6.07 -9.36
C ILE A 26 1.53 4.61 -9.68
N VAL A 27 2.50 3.91 -10.25
CA VAL A 27 2.38 2.51 -10.63
C VAL A 27 3.18 1.65 -9.66
N MET A 28 2.51 0.68 -9.05
CA MET A 28 3.10 -0.22 -8.06
C MET A 28 3.01 -1.66 -8.52
N ASP A 29 4.08 -2.42 -8.39
CA ASP A 29 4.04 -3.88 -8.51
C ASP A 29 3.91 -4.48 -7.13
N LEU A 30 2.81 -5.18 -6.89
CA LEU A 30 2.57 -5.92 -5.65
C LEU A 30 2.92 -7.39 -5.87
N ASP A 31 3.81 -7.90 -5.03
CA ASP A 31 4.37 -9.25 -5.19
C ASP A 31 3.96 -10.13 -4.01
N PRO A 32 3.07 -11.12 -4.22
CA PRO A 32 2.64 -12.03 -3.15
C PRO A 32 3.78 -12.83 -2.53
N ARG A 33 4.91 -12.98 -3.21
CA ARG A 33 6.07 -13.65 -2.65
C ARG A 33 6.70 -12.87 -1.50
N LEU A 34 6.47 -11.55 -1.45
CA LEU A 34 6.91 -10.70 -0.34
C LEU A 34 5.97 -10.80 0.85
N ALA A 35 4.66 -10.73 0.62
CA ALA A 35 3.65 -10.73 1.67
C ALA A 35 2.30 -11.10 1.06
N PRO A 36 1.97 -12.40 0.98
CA PRO A 36 0.79 -12.86 0.25
C PRO A 36 -0.53 -12.32 0.81
N ASN A 37 -0.66 -12.22 2.13
CA ASN A 37 -1.91 -11.73 2.72
C ASN A 37 -2.07 -10.22 2.49
N SER A 38 -1.01 -9.44 2.60
CA SER A 38 -1.07 -8.01 2.35
C SER A 38 -1.43 -7.70 0.90
N VAL A 39 -0.85 -8.42 -0.06
CA VAL A 39 -1.22 -8.27 -1.47
C VAL A 39 -2.69 -8.66 -1.66
N ASN A 40 -3.13 -9.79 -1.09
CA ASN A 40 -4.51 -10.22 -1.20
C ASN A 40 -5.48 -9.17 -0.67
N HIS A 41 -5.28 -8.69 0.54
CA HIS A 41 -6.18 -7.71 1.15
C HIS A 41 -6.21 -6.40 0.37
N PHE A 42 -5.04 -5.92 -0.06
CA PHE A 42 -4.96 -4.71 -0.85
C PHE A 42 -5.71 -4.85 -2.19
N VAL A 43 -5.45 -5.93 -2.92
CA VAL A 43 -6.06 -6.17 -4.24
C VAL A 43 -7.58 -6.34 -4.11
N VAL A 44 -8.05 -7.10 -3.12
CA VAL A 44 -9.49 -7.28 -2.88
C VAL A 44 -10.16 -5.94 -2.59
N LEU A 45 -9.59 -5.14 -1.69
CA LEU A 45 -10.12 -3.80 -1.38
C LEU A 45 -10.09 -2.89 -2.61
N ALA A 46 -8.99 -2.91 -3.37
CA ALA A 46 -8.87 -2.09 -4.58
C ALA A 46 -9.94 -2.44 -5.61
N ARG A 47 -10.20 -3.73 -5.82
CA ARG A 47 -11.23 -4.21 -6.75
C ARG A 47 -12.65 -3.88 -6.31
N GLN A 48 -12.86 -3.69 -5.01
CA GLN A 48 -14.15 -3.25 -4.46
C GLN A 48 -14.35 -1.74 -4.54
N GLY A 49 -13.37 -1.00 -5.05
CA GLY A 49 -13.42 0.46 -5.09
C GLY A 49 -13.14 1.14 -3.76
N PHE A 50 -12.61 0.41 -2.79
CA PHE A 50 -12.40 0.91 -1.43
C PHE A 50 -11.47 2.14 -1.39
N TYR A 51 -10.38 2.11 -2.17
CA TYR A 51 -9.38 3.17 -2.16
C TYR A 51 -9.74 4.38 -3.01
N THR A 52 -10.70 4.25 -3.91
CA THR A 52 -11.11 5.34 -4.80
C THR A 52 -11.73 6.48 -3.99
N GLY A 53 -11.20 7.68 -4.15
CA GLY A 53 -11.67 8.87 -3.43
C GLY A 53 -11.01 9.08 -2.08
N LEU A 54 -10.20 8.14 -1.59
CA LEU A 54 -9.47 8.32 -0.34
C LEU A 54 -8.27 9.25 -0.55
N THR A 55 -7.75 9.80 0.54
CA THR A 55 -6.67 10.77 0.50
C THR A 55 -5.36 10.20 1.04
N PHE A 56 -4.26 10.86 0.65
CA PHE A 56 -3.01 10.73 1.38
C PHE A 56 -3.09 11.69 2.57
N HIS A 57 -3.49 11.19 3.73
CA HIS A 57 -3.73 11.99 4.93
C HIS A 57 -2.46 12.34 5.70
N ARG A 58 -1.35 11.67 5.40
CA ARG A 58 -0.06 11.89 6.05
C ARG A 58 1.04 11.93 5.00
N VAL A 59 1.79 13.01 4.98
CA VAL A 59 2.94 13.19 4.08
C VAL A 59 4.11 13.69 4.92
N VAL A 60 5.19 12.94 4.92
CA VAL A 60 6.43 13.30 5.62
C VAL A 60 7.53 13.43 4.59
N PRO A 61 7.93 14.67 4.23
CA PRO A 61 8.97 14.90 3.22
C PRO A 61 10.26 14.16 3.57
N GLY A 62 10.88 13.54 2.57
CA GLY A 62 12.10 12.76 2.75
C GLY A 62 11.89 11.42 3.44
N PHE A 63 10.64 11.00 3.62
CA PHE A 63 10.32 9.76 4.32
C PHE A 63 9.22 8.99 3.59
N VAL A 64 7.94 9.26 3.88
CA VAL A 64 6.80 8.49 3.34
C VAL A 64 5.62 9.38 2.98
N ILE A 65 4.76 8.84 2.12
CA ILE A 65 3.36 9.26 1.99
C ILE A 65 2.47 8.10 2.44
N GLN A 66 1.39 8.39 3.14
CA GLN A 66 0.51 7.39 3.72
C GLN A 66 -0.95 7.72 3.42
N GLY A 67 -1.69 6.71 2.99
CA GLY A 67 -3.10 6.84 2.67
C GLY A 67 -3.86 5.54 2.93
N GLY A 68 -5.10 5.50 2.43
CA GLY A 68 -5.93 4.29 2.53
C GLY A 68 -6.81 4.24 3.78
N ASP A 69 -6.94 5.35 4.50
CA ASP A 69 -7.85 5.47 5.63
C ASP A 69 -9.18 6.06 5.16
N PRO A 70 -10.29 5.32 5.24
CA PRO A 70 -11.59 5.83 4.81
C PRO A 70 -12.07 7.04 5.62
N GLU A 71 -11.54 7.25 6.82
CA GLU A 71 -11.87 8.40 7.66
C GLU A 71 -10.89 9.57 7.47
N GLY A 72 -9.73 9.34 6.85
CA GLY A 72 -8.70 10.36 6.69
C GLY A 72 -8.03 10.82 7.97
N SER A 73 -8.21 10.09 9.07
CA SER A 73 -7.76 10.47 10.41
C SER A 73 -6.48 9.77 10.88
N GLY A 74 -6.10 8.70 10.21
CA GLY A 74 -5.05 7.78 10.65
C GLY A 74 -5.56 6.66 11.55
N ARG A 75 -6.86 6.63 11.85
CA ARG A 75 -7.47 5.65 12.77
C ARG A 75 -8.47 4.72 12.08
N GLY A 76 -8.84 5.02 10.85
CA GLY A 76 -9.82 4.23 10.11
C GLY A 76 -9.20 3.02 9.43
N GLY A 77 -10.06 2.11 8.99
CA GLY A 77 -9.65 0.90 8.30
C GLY A 77 -10.85 0.20 7.66
N PRO A 78 -10.65 -1.03 7.17
CA PRO A 78 -11.68 -1.75 6.42
C PRO A 78 -12.70 -2.48 7.32
N GLY A 79 -12.60 -2.32 8.64
CA GLY A 79 -13.47 -3.00 9.60
C GLY A 79 -12.93 -4.36 10.07
N TYR A 80 -11.72 -4.70 9.70
CA TYR A 80 -11.02 -5.91 10.16
C TYR A 80 -9.52 -5.65 10.21
N ARG A 81 -8.77 -6.55 10.85
CA ARG A 81 -7.30 -6.50 10.94
C ARG A 81 -6.72 -7.86 10.59
N TRP A 82 -5.45 -7.88 10.17
CA TRP A 82 -4.74 -9.13 9.95
C TRP A 82 -3.31 -9.08 10.48
N ASN A 83 -2.71 -10.25 10.57
CA ASN A 83 -1.44 -10.45 11.22
C ASN A 83 -0.26 -9.93 10.40
N ASP A 84 0.82 -9.65 11.09
CA ASP A 84 2.09 -9.28 10.48
C ASP A 84 2.64 -10.47 9.68
N GLU A 85 3.32 -10.13 8.61
CA GLU A 85 4.01 -11.07 7.73
C GLU A 85 5.51 -10.79 7.78
N PRO A 86 6.37 -11.81 7.59
CA PRO A 86 7.82 -11.58 7.59
C PRO A 86 8.22 -10.55 6.53
N VAL A 87 9.09 -9.62 6.90
CA VAL A 87 9.63 -8.63 5.97
C VAL A 87 10.84 -9.24 5.28
N LYS A 88 10.73 -9.44 3.96
CA LYS A 88 11.71 -10.22 3.17
C LYS A 88 12.63 -9.36 2.32
N ALA A 89 12.47 -8.04 2.34
CA ALA A 89 13.26 -7.13 1.53
C ALA A 89 13.47 -5.82 2.27
N GLU A 90 14.05 -4.83 1.61
CA GLU A 90 14.43 -3.57 2.23
C GLU A 90 13.46 -2.45 1.85
N TYR A 91 13.29 -1.48 2.75
CA TYR A 91 12.46 -0.30 2.51
C TYR A 91 13.22 0.76 1.70
N THR A 92 13.63 0.39 0.50
CA THR A 92 14.28 1.31 -0.43
C THR A 92 13.28 2.30 -1.02
N VAL A 93 13.74 3.27 -1.80
CA VAL A 93 12.85 4.23 -2.46
C VAL A 93 11.79 3.49 -3.27
N GLY A 94 10.54 3.86 -3.09
CA GLY A 94 9.41 3.23 -3.77
C GLY A 94 8.81 2.04 -3.04
N ALA A 95 9.36 1.61 -1.91
CA ALA A 95 8.78 0.50 -1.15
C ALA A 95 7.34 0.80 -0.73
N VAL A 96 6.46 -0.19 -0.88
CA VAL A 96 5.05 -0.11 -0.50
C VAL A 96 4.81 -1.10 0.63
N ALA A 97 4.33 -0.60 1.75
CA ALA A 97 4.14 -1.41 2.95
C ALA A 97 2.84 -1.02 3.67
N MET A 98 2.35 -1.93 4.52
CA MET A 98 1.17 -1.68 5.33
C MET A 98 1.53 -0.85 6.57
N ALA A 99 0.81 0.23 6.79
CA ALA A 99 0.88 0.95 8.05
C ALA A 99 0.17 0.14 9.14
N ASN A 100 0.60 0.28 10.37
CA ASN A 100 -0.03 -0.39 11.51
C ASN A 100 0.05 0.46 12.78
N ALA A 101 -0.67 0.02 13.81
CA ALA A 101 -0.69 0.66 15.13
C ALA A 101 -0.08 -0.26 16.19
N GLY A 102 0.89 -1.06 15.81
CA GLY A 102 1.53 -2.07 16.65
C GLY A 102 1.39 -3.47 16.05
N PRO A 103 1.82 -4.51 16.76
CA PRO A 103 1.79 -5.89 16.23
C PRO A 103 0.38 -6.33 15.82
N ASN A 104 0.29 -6.95 14.64
CA ASN A 104 -0.94 -7.60 14.13
C ASN A 104 -2.14 -6.65 14.03
N THR A 105 -1.90 -5.41 13.61
CA THR A 105 -2.96 -4.40 13.44
C THR A 105 -3.06 -3.87 12.02
N ASN A 106 -2.67 -4.68 11.02
CA ASN A 106 -2.78 -4.29 9.62
C ASN A 106 -4.25 -4.08 9.24
N GLY A 107 -4.52 -3.03 8.50
CA GLY A 107 -5.85 -2.70 8.01
C GLY A 107 -5.79 -2.30 6.53
N SER A 108 -6.32 -1.13 6.19
CA SER A 108 -6.29 -0.65 4.82
C SER A 108 -5.22 0.41 4.56
N GLN A 109 -4.66 1.01 5.60
CA GLN A 109 -3.68 2.07 5.43
C GLN A 109 -2.35 1.50 4.95
N PHE A 110 -1.76 2.17 3.99
CA PHE A 110 -0.46 1.82 3.42
C PHE A 110 0.41 3.06 3.30
N PHE A 111 1.71 2.85 3.18
CA PHE A 111 2.63 3.94 2.89
C PHE A 111 3.56 3.58 1.75
N ILE A 112 4.06 4.61 1.09
CA ILE A 112 5.07 4.51 0.05
C ILE A 112 6.29 5.29 0.53
N CYS A 113 7.46 4.64 0.51
CA CYS A 113 8.72 5.31 0.81
C CYS A 113 9.09 6.23 -0.36
N ILE A 114 9.12 7.52 -0.10
CA ILE A 114 9.49 8.52 -1.11
C ILE A 114 10.98 8.87 -1.06
N ASP A 115 11.70 8.25 -0.14
CA ASP A 115 13.15 8.29 -0.02
C ASP A 115 13.61 6.91 0.48
N ASP A 116 14.91 6.72 0.62
CA ASP A 116 15.44 5.49 1.18
C ASP A 116 15.13 5.44 2.68
N CYS A 117 14.33 4.47 3.08
CA CYS A 117 13.88 4.27 4.46
C CYS A 117 14.59 3.11 5.16
N THR A 118 15.62 2.54 4.58
CA THR A 118 16.30 1.35 5.13
C THR A 118 16.86 1.59 6.53
N ARG A 119 17.24 2.84 6.83
CA ARG A 119 17.77 3.22 8.15
C ARG A 119 16.77 3.97 9.02
N LYS A 120 15.55 4.21 8.50
CA LYS A 120 14.52 5.00 9.19
C LYS A 120 13.39 4.15 9.72
N LEU A 121 13.26 2.91 9.23
CA LEU A 121 12.20 1.99 9.59
C LEU A 121 12.78 0.67 10.05
N ASP A 122 12.26 0.16 11.17
CA ASP A 122 12.46 -1.22 11.57
C ASP A 122 11.55 -2.12 10.73
N LYS A 123 11.92 -3.40 10.59
CA LYS A 123 11.16 -4.38 9.79
C LYS A 123 9.90 -4.84 10.52
N LEU A 124 9.00 -3.89 10.80
CA LEU A 124 7.74 -4.09 11.52
C LEU A 124 6.50 -3.89 10.63
N TYR A 125 6.70 -3.55 9.36
CA TYR A 125 5.63 -3.22 8.44
C TYR A 125 5.66 -4.19 7.28
N ASN A 126 4.51 -4.82 6.99
CA ASN A 126 4.40 -5.78 5.89
C ASN A 126 4.78 -5.11 4.57
N LEU A 127 5.94 -5.47 4.04
CA LEU A 127 6.44 -4.99 2.75
C LEU A 127 5.86 -5.89 1.66
N PHE A 128 5.07 -5.33 0.75
CA PHE A 128 4.35 -6.13 -0.24
C PHE A 128 4.50 -5.67 -1.68
N GLY A 129 5.25 -4.62 -1.94
CA GLY A 129 5.50 -4.18 -3.31
C GLY A 129 6.44 -3.01 -3.42
N TYR A 130 6.62 -2.56 -4.66
CA TYR A 130 7.46 -1.41 -5.00
C TYR A 130 6.82 -0.59 -6.10
N VAL A 131 6.99 0.72 -6.04
CA VAL A 131 6.66 1.63 -7.14
C VAL A 131 7.63 1.38 -8.28
N THR A 132 7.09 1.15 -9.47
CA THR A 132 7.88 0.93 -10.69
C THR A 132 7.91 2.14 -11.60
N GLN A 133 6.88 2.98 -11.52
CA GLN A 133 6.80 4.26 -12.24
C GLN A 133 6.10 5.28 -11.37
N GLY A 134 6.55 6.53 -11.43
CA GLY A 134 5.89 7.61 -10.72
C GLY A 134 6.42 7.87 -9.31
N VAL A 135 7.65 7.48 -9.00
CA VAL A 135 8.28 7.88 -7.73
C VAL A 135 8.31 9.41 -7.59
N ASP A 136 8.60 10.12 -8.68
CA ASP A 136 8.57 11.58 -8.71
C ASP A 136 7.16 12.12 -8.41
N VAL A 137 6.12 11.46 -8.91
CA VAL A 137 4.74 11.79 -8.58
C VAL A 137 4.47 11.58 -7.09
N ALA A 138 4.89 10.43 -6.56
CA ALA A 138 4.76 10.14 -5.12
C ALA A 138 5.46 11.20 -4.27
N GLN A 139 6.63 11.66 -4.69
CA GLN A 139 7.38 12.72 -4.02
C GLN A 139 6.69 14.08 -4.08
N ALA A 140 5.80 14.29 -5.05
CA ALA A 140 5.04 15.53 -5.23
C ALA A 140 3.68 15.53 -4.52
N ILE A 141 3.25 14.38 -3.96
CA ILE A 141 1.99 14.27 -3.23
C ILE A 141 1.98 15.18 -2.01
N GLY A 142 0.91 15.92 -1.84
CA GLY A 142 0.66 16.73 -0.65
C GLY A 142 -0.47 16.16 0.20
N VAL A 143 -0.53 16.58 1.45
CA VAL A 143 -1.60 16.16 2.38
C VAL A 143 -2.95 16.53 1.77
N GLY A 144 -3.85 15.56 1.71
CA GLY A 144 -5.19 15.73 1.16
C GLY A 144 -5.30 15.43 -0.33
N ASP A 145 -4.20 15.17 -1.03
CA ASP A 145 -4.27 14.71 -2.42
C ASP A 145 -5.03 13.39 -2.48
N THR A 146 -5.90 13.25 -3.47
CA THR A 146 -6.84 12.14 -3.58
C THR A 146 -6.31 11.03 -4.46
N ILE A 147 -6.76 9.81 -4.16
CA ILE A 147 -6.63 8.66 -5.07
C ILE A 147 -7.89 8.69 -5.93
N ASP A 148 -7.79 9.27 -7.13
CA ASP A 148 -8.95 9.49 -8.00
C ASP A 148 -9.39 8.20 -8.70
N THR A 149 -8.41 7.40 -9.11
CA THR A 149 -8.64 6.14 -9.80
C THR A 149 -7.69 5.06 -9.29
N VAL A 150 -8.15 3.82 -9.31
CA VAL A 150 -7.36 2.64 -8.96
C VAL A 150 -7.60 1.58 -10.04
N GLU A 151 -6.53 1.18 -10.71
CA GLU A 151 -6.58 0.15 -11.75
C GLU A 151 -5.67 -1.00 -11.35
N VAL A 152 -6.17 -2.23 -11.42
CA VAL A 152 -5.42 -3.44 -11.09
C VAL A 152 -5.28 -4.29 -12.35
N THR A 153 -4.05 -4.57 -12.74
CA THR A 153 -3.75 -5.53 -13.80
C THR A 153 -2.87 -6.63 -13.23
N GLU A 154 -2.72 -7.74 -13.94
CA GLU A 154 -1.94 -8.86 -13.45
C GLU A 154 -1.10 -9.47 -14.55
N ARG A 155 0.05 -10.04 -14.15
CA ARG A 155 0.93 -10.79 -15.03
C ARG A 155 1.59 -11.92 -14.25
N PRO A 156 1.99 -13.03 -14.91
CA PRO A 156 2.71 -14.10 -14.23
C PRO A 156 3.99 -13.57 -13.59
N ALA A 157 4.29 -14.07 -12.40
CA ALA A 157 5.58 -13.83 -11.75
C ALA A 157 6.66 -14.63 -12.50
N ALA A 158 7.77 -13.98 -12.79
CA ALA A 158 8.89 -14.64 -13.47
C ALA A 158 9.72 -15.48 -12.49
#